data_4754f52682531a088eb95ae89fe8e0eb
#
_entry.id   4754f52682531a088eb95ae89fe8e0eb
#
_cell.length_a   1.000
_cell.length_b   1.000
_cell.length_c   1.000
_cell.angle_alpha   90.00
_cell.angle_beta   90.00
_cell.angle_gamma   90.00
#
_symmetry.space_group_name_H-M   'P 1'
#
loop_
_entity.id
_entity.type
_entity.pdbx_description
1 polymer ?
#
loop_
_entity_poly.entity_id
_entity_poly.type
_entity_poly.pdbx_seq_one_letter_code
_entity_poly.pdbx_strand_id
1 'polypeptide(L)'
;MMAVWPTVGMAKRNSKQRIDPLIEESPALLELIAPARSRDSGNTILAKEFRGGVLVMTGANSAVGLRSMPVRYLFLDEVDGYPLDVDGEGDAISLAEARTRTFARRKIFLVSTPTISGASAVEREYEASDQRRYFVPCPHCSHRQWLRFEQLR
;
A
#
# COMPACT_ATOMS: atom_id res chain seq x y z
N MET A 1 -9.70 1.98 4.39
CA MET A 1 -8.40 1.54 3.83
C MET A 1 -7.45 2.73 3.81
N MET A 2 -6.16 2.51 4.09
CA MET A 2 -5.14 3.55 3.92
C MET A 2 -4.08 3.05 2.96
N ALA A 3 -3.66 3.90 2.03
CA ALA A 3 -2.53 3.65 1.15
C ALA A 3 -1.46 4.74 1.35
N VAL A 4 -0.22 4.32 1.51
CA VAL A 4 0.91 5.19 1.89
C VAL A 4 2.02 5.07 0.85
N TRP A 5 2.56 6.20 0.43
CA TRP A 5 3.74 6.34 -0.43
C TRP A 5 4.83 7.12 0.29
N PRO A 6 6.08 7.14 -0.18
CA PRO A 6 7.15 7.89 0.47
C PRO A 6 6.82 9.35 0.77
N THR A 7 6.11 10.02 -0.14
CA THR A 7 5.72 11.42 0.03
C THR A 7 4.26 11.68 -0.35
N VAL A 8 3.65 12.72 0.23
CA VAL A 8 2.31 13.18 -0.16
C VAL A 8 2.24 13.57 -1.64
N GLY A 9 3.33 14.09 -2.20
CA GLY A 9 3.43 14.38 -3.64
C GLY A 9 3.30 13.13 -4.50
N MET A 10 3.94 12.02 -4.10
CA MET A 10 3.80 10.73 -4.77
C MET A 10 2.39 10.16 -4.61
N ALA A 11 1.80 10.28 -3.42
CA ALA A 11 0.41 9.87 -3.20
C ALA A 11 -0.57 10.58 -4.15
N LYS A 12 -0.44 11.91 -4.29
CA LYS A 12 -1.24 12.71 -5.24
C LYS A 12 -1.03 12.29 -6.70
N ARG A 13 0.22 12.06 -7.09
CA ARG A 13 0.56 11.60 -8.45
C ARG A 13 -0.04 10.22 -8.75
N ASN A 14 0.14 9.25 -7.84
CA ASN A 14 -0.40 7.91 -8.01
C ASN A 14 -1.94 7.91 -8.00
N SER A 15 -2.58 8.74 -7.18
CA SER A 15 -4.03 8.93 -7.23
C SER A 15 -4.49 9.29 -8.65
N LYS A 16 -3.91 10.36 -9.23
CA LYS A 16 -4.30 10.85 -10.56
C LYS A 16 -3.93 9.93 -11.71
N GLN A 17 -2.74 9.31 -11.65
CA GLN A 17 -2.18 8.57 -12.79
C GLN A 17 -2.53 7.08 -12.78
N ARG A 18 -2.92 6.53 -11.64
CA ARG A 18 -3.19 5.10 -11.49
C ARG A 18 -4.55 4.80 -10.89
N ILE A 19 -4.90 5.44 -9.76
CA ILE A 19 -6.14 5.12 -9.04
C ILE A 19 -7.37 5.67 -9.79
N ASP A 20 -7.33 6.93 -10.22
CA ASP A 20 -8.44 7.52 -10.95
C ASP A 20 -8.72 6.77 -12.28
N PRO A 21 -7.72 6.50 -13.15
CA PRO A 21 -7.95 5.69 -14.34
C PRO A 21 -8.42 4.25 -14.03
N LEU A 22 -7.88 3.61 -12.99
CA LEU A 22 -8.33 2.28 -12.57
C LEU A 22 -9.82 2.28 -12.19
N ILE A 23 -10.29 3.32 -11.50
CA ILE A 23 -11.71 3.46 -11.16
C ILE A 23 -12.53 3.69 -12.42
N GLU A 24 -12.08 4.59 -13.30
CA GLU A 24 -12.80 4.95 -14.53
C GLU A 24 -12.90 3.80 -15.54
N GLU A 25 -11.87 2.95 -15.63
CA GLU A 25 -11.82 1.83 -16.57
C GLU A 25 -12.42 0.53 -16.02
N SER A 26 -12.71 0.48 -14.71
CA SER A 26 -13.26 -0.73 -14.08
C SER A 26 -14.76 -0.56 -13.78
N PRO A 27 -15.66 -1.26 -14.51
CA PRO A 27 -17.09 -1.18 -14.24
C PRO A 27 -17.47 -1.51 -12.79
N ALA A 28 -16.81 -2.50 -12.19
CA ALA A 28 -17.04 -2.89 -10.80
C ALA A 28 -16.68 -1.79 -9.80
N LEU A 29 -15.67 -0.97 -10.08
CA LEU A 29 -15.28 0.14 -9.23
C LEU A 29 -16.17 1.37 -9.46
N LEU A 30 -16.61 1.61 -10.69
CA LEU A 30 -17.56 2.69 -10.99
C LEU A 30 -18.90 2.54 -10.28
N GLU A 31 -19.35 1.30 -10.06
CA GLU A 31 -20.57 1.02 -9.29
C GLU A 31 -20.40 1.31 -7.79
N LEU A 32 -19.16 1.25 -7.28
CA LEU A 32 -18.86 1.42 -5.86
C LEU A 32 -18.43 2.84 -5.50
N ILE A 33 -17.72 3.51 -6.40
CA ILE A 33 -17.09 4.82 -6.18
C ILE A 33 -17.73 5.83 -7.11
N ALA A 34 -18.53 6.73 -6.56
CA ALA A 34 -19.14 7.79 -7.35
C ALA A 34 -18.06 8.73 -7.95
N PRO A 35 -18.23 9.21 -9.19
CA PRO A 35 -17.30 10.16 -9.76
C PRO A 35 -17.25 11.46 -8.93
N ALA A 36 -16.08 12.06 -8.84
CA ALA A 36 -15.88 13.31 -8.12
C ALA A 36 -16.72 14.41 -8.75
N ARG A 37 -17.61 15.01 -7.96
CA ARG A 37 -18.41 16.18 -8.37
C ARG A 37 -17.89 17.42 -7.67
N SER A 38 -17.98 18.57 -8.29
CA SER A 38 -17.47 19.85 -7.76
C SER A 38 -18.04 20.26 -6.40
N ARG A 39 -19.12 19.62 -5.95
CA ARG A 39 -19.77 19.84 -4.64
C ARG A 39 -19.73 18.63 -3.72
N ASP A 40 -19.09 17.55 -4.14
CA ASP A 40 -18.98 16.32 -3.35
C ASP A 40 -17.65 16.33 -2.58
N SER A 41 -17.73 16.47 -1.26
CA SER A 41 -16.55 16.47 -0.39
C SER A 41 -15.95 15.07 -0.17
N GLY A 42 -16.66 14.01 -0.56
CA GLY A 42 -16.25 12.61 -0.32
C GLY A 42 -15.12 12.10 -1.23
N ASN A 43 -15.06 12.61 -2.48
CA ASN A 43 -14.07 12.19 -3.46
C ASN A 43 -13.09 13.31 -3.79
N THR A 44 -11.94 13.27 -3.14
CA THR A 44 -10.83 14.20 -3.34
C THR A 44 -9.64 13.48 -4.00
N ILE A 45 -8.56 14.22 -4.27
CA ILE A 45 -7.31 13.63 -4.78
C ILE A 45 -6.76 12.56 -3.78
N LEU A 46 -6.90 12.78 -2.48
CA LEU A 46 -6.33 11.91 -1.45
C LEU A 46 -7.35 11.04 -0.71
N ALA A 47 -8.62 11.11 -1.10
CA ALA A 47 -9.67 10.28 -0.51
C ALA A 47 -10.67 9.84 -1.57
N LYS A 48 -11.07 8.56 -1.52
CA LYS A 48 -12.12 7.99 -2.37
C LYS A 48 -13.12 7.27 -1.49
N GLU A 49 -14.31 7.82 -1.38
CA GLU A 49 -15.40 7.19 -0.64
C GLU A 49 -16.09 6.13 -1.49
N PHE A 50 -16.42 5.02 -0.87
CA PHE A 50 -17.17 3.92 -1.47
C PHE A 50 -18.15 3.35 -0.46
N ARG A 51 -19.12 2.59 -0.93
CA ARG A 51 -20.12 1.98 -0.06
C ARG A 51 -19.47 1.10 1.00
N GLY A 52 -19.55 1.51 2.26
CA GLY A 52 -18.98 0.79 3.42
C GLY A 52 -17.57 1.18 3.80
N GLY A 53 -16.99 2.23 3.19
CA GLY A 53 -15.65 2.68 3.58
C GLY A 53 -15.08 3.84 2.80
N VAL A 54 -13.82 4.12 3.08
CA VAL A 54 -13.03 5.14 2.40
C VAL A 54 -11.61 4.62 2.16
N LEU A 55 -11.06 4.94 1.00
CA LEU A 55 -9.63 4.84 0.72
C LEU A 55 -9.01 6.22 1.00
N VAL A 56 -8.14 6.30 1.99
CA VAL A 56 -7.33 7.49 2.26
C VAL A 56 -5.91 7.25 1.77
N MET A 57 -5.35 8.23 1.08
CA MET A 57 -4.00 8.20 0.53
C MET A 57 -3.15 9.27 1.21
N THR A 58 -1.93 8.89 1.64
CA THR A 58 -1.03 9.81 2.34
C THR A 58 0.43 9.53 2.00
N GLY A 59 1.34 10.41 2.46
CA GLY A 59 2.78 10.19 2.41
C GLY A 59 3.32 9.72 3.76
N ALA A 60 4.34 8.88 3.71
CA ALA A 60 5.09 8.44 4.89
C ALA A 60 5.81 9.61 5.60
N ASN A 61 6.03 10.70 4.91
CA ASN A 61 6.59 11.95 5.45
C ASN A 61 5.55 12.86 6.14
N SER A 62 4.38 12.35 6.49
CA SER A 62 3.31 13.11 7.17
C SER A 62 2.83 12.37 8.41
N ALA A 63 3.35 12.74 9.59
CA ALA A 63 2.92 12.17 10.85
C ALA A 63 1.40 12.31 11.07
N VAL A 64 0.85 13.48 10.75
CA VAL A 64 -0.59 13.74 10.83
C VAL A 64 -1.38 12.81 9.91
N GLY A 65 -0.91 12.61 8.67
CA GLY A 65 -1.54 11.71 7.71
C GLY A 65 -1.56 10.25 8.20
N LEU A 66 -0.44 9.79 8.74
CA LEU A 66 -0.29 8.42 9.26
C LEU A 66 -1.14 8.16 10.51
N ARG A 67 -1.50 9.21 11.26
CA ARG A 67 -2.30 9.10 12.51
C ARG A 67 -3.78 9.42 12.31
N SER A 68 -4.19 9.82 11.13
CA SER A 68 -5.48 10.45 10.89
C SER A 68 -6.70 9.61 11.25
N MET A 69 -6.63 8.28 11.11
CA MET A 69 -7.78 7.42 11.34
C MET A 69 -7.41 5.94 11.57
N PRO A 70 -8.22 5.15 12.30
CA PRO A 70 -8.07 3.71 12.35
C PRO A 70 -8.45 3.08 11.01
N VAL A 71 -7.68 2.07 10.56
CA VAL A 71 -7.89 1.41 9.27
C VAL A 71 -7.77 -0.10 9.36
N ARG A 72 -8.65 -0.82 8.67
CA ARG A 72 -8.63 -2.27 8.61
C ARG A 72 -7.63 -2.81 7.57
N TYR A 73 -7.47 -2.10 6.46
CA TYR A 73 -6.59 -2.47 5.36
C TYR A 73 -5.55 -1.39 5.18
N LEU A 74 -4.28 -1.77 5.28
CA LEU A 74 -3.14 -0.89 5.13
C LEU A 74 -2.28 -1.38 3.95
N PHE A 75 -2.01 -0.48 3.02
CA PHE A 75 -1.13 -0.69 1.88
C PHE A 75 0.03 0.31 1.96
N LEU A 76 1.25 -0.20 1.99
CA LEU A 76 2.48 0.58 2.09
C LEU A 76 3.34 0.30 0.85
N ASP A 77 3.51 1.30 0.01
CA ASP A 77 4.22 1.20 -1.27
C ASP A 77 5.57 1.90 -1.18
N GLU A 78 6.62 1.28 -1.73
CA GLU A 78 7.98 1.80 -1.73
C GLU A 78 8.52 2.07 -0.31
N VAL A 79 8.36 1.08 0.60
CA VAL A 79 8.70 1.26 2.03
C VAL A 79 10.16 1.54 2.29
N ASP A 80 11.09 1.11 1.42
CA ASP A 80 12.50 1.43 1.53
C ASP A 80 12.81 2.91 1.26
N GLY A 81 11.87 3.63 0.65
CA GLY A 81 11.93 5.09 0.45
C GLY A 81 11.31 5.90 1.60
N TYR A 82 10.88 5.27 2.69
CA TYR A 82 10.27 5.98 3.81
C TYR A 82 11.33 6.65 4.68
N PRO A 83 11.01 7.79 5.32
CA PRO A 83 11.90 8.38 6.32
C PRO A 83 12.04 7.44 7.53
N LEU A 84 13.25 7.37 8.09
CA LEU A 84 13.55 6.58 9.28
C LEU A 84 12.84 7.11 10.53
N ASP A 85 12.55 8.40 10.53
CA ASP A 85 11.80 9.08 11.58
C ASP A 85 10.85 10.10 10.96
N VAL A 86 9.64 10.20 11.50
CA VAL A 86 8.61 11.10 11.02
C VAL A 86 8.30 12.12 12.12
N ASP A 87 8.85 13.32 11.97
CA ASP A 87 8.63 14.46 12.87
C ASP A 87 8.96 14.14 14.36
N GLY A 88 9.95 13.28 14.63
CA GLY A 88 10.32 12.86 15.99
C GLY A 88 9.38 11.83 16.63
N GLU A 89 8.45 11.28 15.87
CA GLU A 89 7.45 10.30 16.36
C GLU A 89 7.83 8.85 16.07
N GLY A 90 8.96 8.64 15.37
CA GLY A 90 9.49 7.34 15.07
C GLY A 90 9.22 6.84 13.64
N ASP A 91 9.37 5.56 13.44
CA ASP A 91 9.29 4.88 12.15
C ASP A 91 7.89 4.95 11.51
N ALA A 92 7.84 5.35 10.24
CA ALA A 92 6.61 5.54 9.49
C ALA A 92 5.76 4.25 9.37
N ILE A 93 6.41 3.09 9.22
CA ILE A 93 5.73 1.80 9.14
C ILE A 93 5.01 1.52 10.46
N SER A 94 5.71 1.63 11.58
CA SER A 94 5.17 1.43 12.93
C SER A 94 4.01 2.37 13.24
N LEU A 95 4.10 3.64 12.85
CA LEU A 95 3.02 4.63 13.01
C LEU A 95 1.76 4.24 12.23
N ALA A 96 1.92 3.82 10.97
CA ALA A 96 0.81 3.38 10.14
C ALA A 96 0.18 2.07 10.64
N GLU A 97 0.99 1.08 11.03
CA GLU A 97 0.54 -0.21 11.56
C GLU A 97 -0.27 -0.06 12.85
N ALA A 98 0.11 0.89 13.71
CA ALA A 98 -0.63 1.18 14.94
C ALA A 98 -2.10 1.51 14.66
N ARG A 99 -2.45 2.05 13.49
CA ARG A 99 -3.82 2.35 13.08
C ARG A 99 -4.67 1.12 12.78
N THR A 100 -4.04 -0.03 12.61
CA THR A 100 -4.76 -1.27 12.30
C THR A 100 -5.12 -2.09 13.55
N ARG A 101 -4.56 -1.76 14.72
CA ARG A 101 -4.63 -2.58 15.95
C ARG A 101 -6.06 -2.83 16.45
N THR A 102 -7.00 -1.92 16.19
CA THR A 102 -8.42 -2.06 16.58
C THR A 102 -9.19 -3.10 15.77
N PHE A 103 -8.62 -3.59 14.66
CA PHE A 103 -9.30 -4.54 13.78
C PHE A 103 -8.70 -5.95 13.91
N ALA A 104 -9.46 -6.90 14.41
CA ALA A 104 -9.04 -8.30 14.55
C ALA A 104 -8.70 -8.96 13.20
N ARG A 105 -9.41 -8.60 12.12
CA ARG A 105 -9.20 -9.10 10.76
C ARG A 105 -8.52 -8.05 9.87
N ARG A 106 -7.48 -7.40 10.40
CA ARG A 106 -6.67 -6.46 9.63
C ARG A 106 -5.84 -7.17 8.58
N LYS A 107 -5.51 -6.44 7.51
CA LYS A 107 -4.48 -6.86 6.54
C LYS A 107 -3.54 -5.71 6.30
N ILE A 108 -2.26 -6.02 6.36
CA ILE A 108 -1.16 -5.09 6.09
C ILE A 108 -0.39 -5.67 4.91
N PHE A 109 -0.17 -4.86 3.90
CA PHE A 109 0.57 -5.22 2.71
C PHE A 109 1.68 -4.19 2.50
N LEU A 110 2.93 -4.67 2.50
CA LEU A 110 4.11 -3.86 2.25
C LEU A 110 4.75 -4.33 0.94
N VAL A 111 5.17 -3.37 0.14
CA VAL A 111 5.90 -3.65 -1.11
C VAL A 111 7.00 -2.64 -1.31
N SER A 112 8.16 -3.10 -1.74
CA SER A 112 9.30 -2.27 -2.15
C SER A 112 10.31 -3.10 -2.93
N THR A 113 11.21 -2.43 -3.62
CA THR A 113 12.45 -3.02 -4.09
C THR A 113 13.49 -2.85 -2.99
N PRO A 114 14.12 -3.94 -2.48
CA PRO A 114 15.18 -3.83 -1.50
C PRO A 114 16.32 -2.94 -2.01
N THR A 115 16.81 -2.02 -1.18
CA THR A 115 17.86 -1.09 -1.58
C THR A 115 19.24 -1.54 -1.12
N ILE A 116 19.44 -1.65 0.20
CA ILE A 116 20.72 -2.02 0.82
C ILE A 116 20.48 -3.22 1.72
N SER A 117 21.19 -4.32 1.46
CA SER A 117 21.08 -5.53 2.29
C SER A 117 21.39 -5.22 3.75
N GLY A 118 20.56 -5.72 4.65
CA GLY A 118 20.64 -5.49 6.09
C GLY A 118 20.12 -4.13 6.57
N ALA A 119 19.79 -3.19 5.64
CA ALA A 119 19.20 -1.89 5.96
C ALA A 119 17.83 -1.69 5.31
N SER A 120 17.40 -2.59 4.43
CA SER A 120 16.13 -2.54 3.73
C SER A 120 14.96 -2.81 4.67
N ALA A 121 13.97 -1.93 4.65
CA ALA A 121 12.75 -2.10 5.45
C ALA A 121 11.93 -3.30 4.98
N VAL A 122 11.78 -3.49 3.66
CA VAL A 122 11.03 -4.63 3.12
C VAL A 122 11.74 -5.97 3.39
N GLU A 123 13.08 -6.00 3.37
CA GLU A 123 13.87 -7.18 3.74
C GLU A 123 13.61 -7.56 5.20
N ARG A 124 13.71 -6.61 6.12
CA ARG A 124 13.42 -6.80 7.55
C ARG A 124 12.02 -7.38 7.78
N GLU A 125 11.00 -6.82 7.15
CA GLU A 125 9.62 -7.28 7.28
C GLU A 125 9.42 -8.67 6.66
N TYR A 126 10.10 -8.96 5.54
CA TYR A 126 10.07 -10.29 4.92
C TYR A 126 10.73 -11.33 5.82
N GLU A 127 11.88 -11.04 6.43
CA GLU A 127 12.59 -11.93 7.34
C GLU A 127 11.79 -12.23 8.62
N ALA A 128 11.02 -11.25 9.12
CA ALA A 128 10.11 -11.41 10.25
C ALA A 128 8.80 -12.14 9.91
N SER A 129 8.53 -12.38 8.62
CA SER A 129 7.32 -13.05 8.13
C SER A 129 7.47 -14.56 8.06
N ASP A 130 6.43 -15.26 7.59
CA ASP A 130 6.50 -16.71 7.28
C ASP A 130 7.23 -17.00 5.95
N GLN A 131 7.83 -16.01 5.30
CA GLN A 131 8.69 -16.06 4.11
C GLN A 131 8.10 -16.90 2.96
N ARG A 132 6.80 -16.79 2.72
CA ARG A 132 6.12 -17.54 1.67
C ARG A 132 6.66 -17.19 0.29
N ARG A 133 6.67 -18.21 -0.56
CA ARG A 133 7.05 -18.07 -1.96
C ARG A 133 5.91 -18.50 -2.86
N TYR A 134 5.77 -17.83 -3.99
CA TYR A 134 4.77 -18.21 -4.99
C TYR A 134 5.33 -19.30 -5.89
N PHE A 135 4.68 -20.45 -5.91
CA PHE A 135 5.07 -21.59 -6.75
C PHE A 135 4.19 -21.63 -7.99
N VAL A 136 4.84 -21.62 -9.16
CA VAL A 136 4.20 -21.72 -10.46
C VAL A 136 4.31 -23.16 -10.96
N PRO A 137 3.21 -23.79 -11.42
CA PRO A 137 3.29 -25.11 -12.03
C PRO A 137 3.91 -25.00 -13.43
N CYS A 138 4.81 -25.91 -13.76
CA CYS A 138 5.32 -26.06 -15.13
C CYS A 138 4.17 -26.45 -16.08
N PRO A 139 3.97 -25.75 -17.22
CA PRO A 139 2.90 -26.07 -18.15
C PRO A 139 3.04 -27.43 -18.82
N HIS A 140 4.24 -28.03 -18.84
CA HIS A 140 4.50 -29.33 -19.48
C HIS A 140 4.36 -30.52 -18.53
N CYS A 141 4.90 -30.41 -17.31
CA CYS A 141 4.97 -31.54 -16.36
C CYS A 141 4.31 -31.28 -15.01
N SER A 142 3.70 -30.11 -14.82
CA SER A 142 3.05 -29.68 -13.58
C SER A 142 3.96 -29.62 -12.35
N HIS A 143 5.28 -29.79 -12.51
CA HIS A 143 6.23 -29.59 -11.42
C HIS A 143 6.12 -28.17 -10.88
N ARG A 144 5.94 -28.01 -9.57
CA ARG A 144 5.84 -26.72 -8.94
C ARG A 144 7.21 -26.18 -8.58
N GLN A 145 7.55 -25.00 -9.09
CA GLN A 145 8.80 -24.30 -8.83
C GLN A 145 8.52 -22.82 -8.55
N TRP A 146 9.35 -22.19 -7.76
CA TRP A 146 9.39 -20.74 -7.64
C TRP A 146 10.43 -20.18 -8.62
N LEU A 147 10.05 -19.11 -9.31
CA LEU A 147 10.91 -18.51 -10.34
C LEU A 147 12.08 -17.77 -9.66
N ARG A 148 13.27 -18.02 -10.15
CA ARG A 148 14.51 -17.32 -9.76
C ARG A 148 15.08 -16.62 -10.98
N PHE A 149 15.57 -15.40 -10.78
CA PHE A 149 16.17 -14.61 -11.89
C PHE A 149 17.35 -15.33 -12.53
N GLU A 150 18.17 -16.01 -11.72
CA GLU A 150 19.36 -16.76 -12.19
C GLU A 150 19.00 -17.93 -13.10
N GLN A 151 17.75 -18.35 -13.14
CA GLN A 151 17.25 -19.44 -14.01
C GLN A 151 16.74 -18.94 -15.37
N LEU A 152 16.69 -17.63 -15.59
CA LEU A 152 16.38 -17.06 -16.90
C LEU A 152 17.60 -17.22 -17.82
N ARG A 153 17.42 -17.96 -18.92
CA ARG A 153 18.42 -18.14 -19.98
C ARG A 153 17.91 -17.59 -21.29
#